data_8ece130b09b04ff36ac0a1e4b6f24b7f
#
_entry.id   8ece130b09b04ff36ac0a1e4b6f24b7f
#
_cell.length_a   1.000
_cell.length_b   1.000
_cell.length_c   1.000
_cell.angle_alpha   90.00
_cell.angle_beta   90.00
_cell.angle_gamma   90.00
#
_symmetry.space_group_name_H-M   'P 1'
#
loop_
_entity.id
_entity.type
_entity.pdbx_description
1 polymer ?
#
loop_
_entity_poly.entity_id
_entity_poly.type
_entity_poly.pdbx_seq_one_letter_code
_entity_poly.pdbx_strand_id
1 'polypeptide(L)'
;MSDRDRLIADHVSGVWADDVLPTLHDYIRIPCVSQAFDPDWKVHGHQDAATELIRAWCAARAIAGLTVEVHELPGRSPLIVAEVPAFAAAEASCPADDTVLLYGHCDKQPEMTGWRDHLGPWLPVQEGDRLYGRGGADDGYAAFASLLAIEAAQLAGTPHSRLIILIEASEESGSPDLPAYLEALAGRIGSPTLVLCLDSGCLDHERLWVTTSLRGLVGGDLRVDILTEGVHSGEASGVVPSSFRIARLLLDRLENSTTGELLLPELHEEIPADRRQQAADTAAEFPIGGHFPFVHGAQPMVHDPAQQLLARTWRPSLSITGVDGIPPIDIAGNVLRPHTTLHLSIRLPPTCDGEVALAAIERCLTTDPPYGATVQFL
;
A
#
# COMPACT_ATOMS: atom_id res chain seq x y z
N MET A 1 1.75 29.55 -19.99
CA MET A 1 0.80 28.47 -20.25
C MET A 1 0.28 28.65 -21.66
N SER A 2 0.42 27.65 -22.53
CA SER A 2 -0.13 27.69 -23.90
C SER A 2 -1.66 27.64 -23.87
N ASP A 3 -2.33 27.97 -25.00
CA ASP A 3 -3.79 27.86 -25.11
C ASP A 3 -4.26 26.40 -24.91
N ARG A 4 -3.43 25.44 -25.35
CA ARG A 4 -3.63 24.00 -25.14
C ARG A 4 -3.56 23.62 -23.67
N ASP A 5 -2.55 24.09 -22.93
CA ASP A 5 -2.42 23.80 -21.49
C ASP A 5 -3.61 24.36 -20.72
N ARG A 6 -4.10 25.52 -21.13
CA ARG A 6 -5.25 26.16 -20.53
C ARG A 6 -6.52 25.37 -20.77
N LEU A 7 -6.72 24.90 -22.01
CA LEU A 7 -7.84 24.02 -22.35
C LEU A 7 -7.85 22.75 -21.50
N ILE A 8 -6.70 22.08 -21.33
CA ILE A 8 -6.55 20.89 -20.49
C ILE A 8 -6.88 21.23 -19.04
N ALA A 9 -6.30 22.29 -18.48
CA ALA A 9 -6.50 22.67 -17.08
C ALA A 9 -7.95 23.01 -16.77
N ASP A 10 -8.61 23.78 -17.64
CA ASP A 10 -10.00 24.21 -17.49
C ASP A 10 -10.94 22.99 -17.57
N HIS A 11 -10.70 22.08 -18.54
CA HIS A 11 -11.50 20.85 -18.70
C HIS A 11 -11.34 19.93 -17.48
N VAL A 12 -10.09 19.65 -17.07
CA VAL A 12 -9.83 18.78 -15.89
C VAL A 12 -10.44 19.37 -14.64
N SER A 13 -10.27 20.67 -14.38
CA SER A 13 -10.81 21.32 -13.19
C SER A 13 -12.34 21.29 -13.16
N GLY A 14 -12.99 21.55 -14.32
CA GLY A 14 -14.44 21.52 -14.43
C GLY A 14 -15.02 20.13 -14.20
N VAL A 15 -14.53 19.12 -14.93
CA VAL A 15 -15.01 17.72 -14.79
C VAL A 15 -14.71 17.17 -13.39
N TRP A 16 -13.55 17.53 -12.82
CA TRP A 16 -13.21 17.10 -11.46
C TRP A 16 -14.22 17.63 -10.43
N ALA A 17 -14.56 18.93 -10.51
CA ALA A 17 -15.45 19.56 -9.55
C ALA A 17 -16.91 19.12 -9.74
N ASP A 18 -17.38 19.02 -10.98
CA ASP A 18 -18.80 18.85 -11.29
C ASP A 18 -19.24 17.39 -11.42
N ASP A 19 -18.31 16.45 -11.63
CA ASP A 19 -18.61 15.05 -11.93
C ASP A 19 -17.77 14.08 -11.08
N VAL A 20 -16.43 14.21 -11.05
CA VAL A 20 -15.57 13.28 -10.29
C VAL A 20 -15.80 13.39 -8.79
N LEU A 21 -15.77 14.59 -8.21
CA LEU A 21 -15.95 14.76 -6.75
C LEU A 21 -17.29 14.22 -6.25
N PRO A 22 -18.42 14.52 -6.89
CA PRO A 22 -19.71 13.91 -6.51
C PRO A 22 -19.70 12.38 -6.56
N THR A 23 -19.12 11.79 -7.62
CA THR A 23 -19.03 10.35 -7.77
C THR A 23 -18.09 9.73 -6.72
N LEU A 24 -16.98 10.40 -6.41
CA LEU A 24 -16.06 9.98 -5.36
C LEU A 24 -16.69 10.04 -3.97
N HIS A 25 -17.58 11.02 -3.70
CA HIS A 25 -18.41 11.04 -2.50
C HIS A 25 -19.32 9.80 -2.43
N ASP A 26 -19.96 9.43 -3.53
CA ASP A 26 -20.81 8.23 -3.56
C ASP A 26 -20.00 6.96 -3.38
N TYR A 27 -18.82 6.88 -4.00
CA TYR A 27 -17.89 5.77 -3.78
C TYR A 27 -17.44 5.66 -2.32
N ILE A 28 -17.08 6.76 -1.64
CA ILE A 28 -16.66 6.73 -0.23
C ILE A 28 -17.76 6.15 0.66
N ARG A 29 -19.04 6.39 0.37
CA ARG A 29 -20.19 5.86 1.14
C ARG A 29 -20.33 4.34 1.04
N ILE A 30 -19.75 3.69 0.02
CA ILE A 30 -19.83 2.25 -0.14
C ILE A 30 -18.76 1.61 0.74
N PRO A 31 -19.10 0.77 1.74
CA PRO A 31 -18.15 0.10 2.61
C PRO A 31 -17.57 -1.16 1.94
N CYS A 32 -16.97 -1.00 0.76
CA CYS A 32 -16.36 -2.09 -0.02
C CYS A 32 -15.00 -2.50 0.56
N VAL A 33 -15.02 -3.01 1.79
CA VAL A 33 -13.85 -3.52 2.50
C VAL A 33 -13.31 -4.75 1.77
N SER A 34 -11.98 -4.86 1.71
CA SER A 34 -11.29 -5.96 1.03
C SER A 34 -11.62 -7.32 1.64
N GLN A 35 -11.58 -8.34 0.82
CA GLN A 35 -12.07 -9.69 1.17
C GLN A 35 -11.36 -10.36 2.35
N ALA A 36 -10.09 -10.03 2.62
CA ALA A 36 -9.39 -10.55 3.80
C ALA A 36 -9.99 -10.04 5.12
N PHE A 37 -10.68 -8.91 5.08
CA PHE A 37 -11.30 -8.25 6.23
C PHE A 37 -12.83 -8.38 6.25
N ASP A 38 -13.43 -8.83 5.15
CA ASP A 38 -14.87 -9.10 5.01
C ASP A 38 -15.09 -10.48 4.38
N PRO A 39 -15.11 -11.56 5.16
CA PRO A 39 -15.34 -12.92 4.64
C PRO A 39 -16.68 -13.10 3.89
N ASP A 40 -17.66 -12.26 4.19
CA ASP A 40 -19.01 -12.27 3.60
C ASP A 40 -19.17 -11.23 2.45
N TRP A 41 -18.08 -10.71 1.91
CA TRP A 41 -18.08 -9.64 0.91
C TRP A 41 -19.02 -9.85 -0.27
N LYS A 42 -19.15 -11.11 -0.75
CA LYS A 42 -20.11 -11.46 -1.83
C LYS A 42 -21.57 -11.31 -1.41
N VAL A 43 -21.88 -11.62 -0.16
CA VAL A 43 -23.24 -11.49 0.38
C VAL A 43 -23.58 -10.03 0.61
N HIS A 44 -22.61 -9.24 1.07
CA HIS A 44 -22.78 -7.80 1.26
C HIS A 44 -22.93 -7.05 -0.06
N GLY A 45 -22.28 -7.49 -1.14
CA GLY A 45 -22.38 -6.90 -2.47
C GLY A 45 -21.76 -5.50 -2.60
N HIS A 46 -20.98 -5.07 -1.62
CA HIS A 46 -20.37 -3.73 -1.62
C HIS A 46 -19.29 -3.56 -2.68
N GLN A 47 -18.51 -4.63 -2.94
CA GLN A 47 -17.52 -4.60 -4.02
C GLN A 47 -18.18 -4.51 -5.39
N ASP A 48 -19.28 -5.25 -5.61
CA ASP A 48 -20.04 -5.17 -6.85
C ASP A 48 -20.64 -3.77 -7.06
N ALA A 49 -21.14 -3.15 -5.97
CA ALA A 49 -21.67 -1.79 -6.02
C ALA A 49 -20.59 -0.75 -6.36
N ALA A 50 -19.41 -0.86 -5.76
CA ALA A 50 -18.26 0.03 -6.05
C ALA A 50 -17.76 -0.16 -7.48
N THR A 51 -17.62 -1.41 -7.92
CA THR A 51 -17.22 -1.78 -9.28
C THR A 51 -18.19 -1.20 -10.31
N GLU A 52 -19.51 -1.36 -10.10
CA GLU A 52 -20.52 -0.85 -11.03
C GLU A 52 -20.55 0.68 -11.08
N LEU A 53 -20.41 1.36 -9.93
CA LEU A 53 -20.32 2.82 -9.88
C LEU A 53 -19.15 3.31 -10.74
N ILE A 54 -17.94 2.75 -10.55
CA ILE A 54 -16.75 3.14 -11.29
C ILE A 54 -16.90 2.79 -12.77
N ARG A 55 -17.35 1.56 -13.08
CA ARG A 55 -17.58 1.11 -14.46
C ARG A 55 -18.54 2.04 -15.21
N ALA A 56 -19.66 2.39 -14.58
CA ALA A 56 -20.68 3.25 -15.19
C ALA A 56 -20.13 4.66 -15.49
N TRP A 57 -19.38 5.23 -14.55
CA TRP A 57 -18.70 6.51 -14.76
C TRP A 57 -17.70 6.43 -15.91
N CYS A 58 -16.84 5.41 -15.91
CA CYS A 58 -15.84 5.19 -16.96
C CYS A 58 -16.49 5.07 -18.35
N ALA A 59 -17.56 4.27 -18.47
CA ALA A 59 -18.26 4.04 -19.73
C ALA A 59 -18.99 5.30 -20.28
N ALA A 60 -19.25 6.29 -19.44
CA ALA A 60 -19.87 7.55 -19.84
C ALA A 60 -18.88 8.58 -20.41
N ARG A 61 -17.58 8.30 -20.40
CA ARG A 61 -16.55 9.26 -20.85
C ARG A 61 -16.51 9.41 -22.36
N ALA A 62 -16.31 10.66 -22.81
CA ALA A 62 -16.25 11.01 -24.24
C ALA A 62 -14.83 10.78 -24.81
N ILE A 63 -14.32 9.55 -24.70
CA ILE A 63 -12.99 9.15 -25.15
C ILE A 63 -13.14 8.30 -26.42
N ALA A 64 -12.43 8.67 -27.48
CA ALA A 64 -12.49 7.96 -28.74
C ALA A 64 -11.92 6.53 -28.61
N GLY A 65 -12.75 5.54 -28.94
CA GLY A 65 -12.38 4.13 -28.93
C GLY A 65 -12.36 3.46 -27.56
N LEU A 66 -12.80 4.14 -26.49
CA LEU A 66 -12.90 3.58 -25.17
C LEU A 66 -13.82 2.37 -25.12
N THR A 67 -13.33 1.29 -24.53
CA THR A 67 -14.13 0.15 -24.09
C THR A 67 -13.97 -0.05 -22.60
N VAL A 68 -15.03 -0.42 -21.88
CA VAL A 68 -15.00 -0.67 -20.44
C VAL A 68 -15.76 -1.96 -20.15
N GLU A 69 -15.09 -2.91 -19.54
CA GLU A 69 -15.62 -4.23 -19.23
C GLU A 69 -15.32 -4.57 -17.76
N VAL A 70 -16.18 -5.38 -17.14
CA VAL A 70 -15.91 -6.04 -15.86
C VAL A 70 -15.62 -7.51 -16.16
N HIS A 71 -14.49 -7.98 -15.70
CA HIS A 71 -14.11 -9.37 -15.77
C HIS A 71 -14.33 -10.02 -14.40
N GLU A 72 -14.96 -11.20 -14.43
CA GLU A 72 -15.22 -12.01 -13.23
C GLU A 72 -14.68 -13.43 -13.45
N LEU A 73 -13.78 -13.85 -12.60
CA LEU A 73 -13.33 -15.23 -12.52
C LEU A 73 -14.03 -15.95 -11.35
N PRO A 74 -14.40 -17.22 -11.50
CA PRO A 74 -15.13 -17.94 -10.45
C PRO A 74 -14.43 -17.88 -9.08
N GLY A 75 -15.16 -17.41 -8.07
CA GLY A 75 -14.66 -17.31 -6.71
C GLY A 75 -13.83 -16.08 -6.37
N ARG A 76 -13.51 -15.23 -7.34
CA ARG A 76 -12.64 -14.05 -7.22
C ARG A 76 -13.43 -12.75 -7.16
N SER A 77 -12.76 -11.69 -6.72
CA SER A 77 -13.24 -10.31 -6.79
C SER A 77 -13.26 -9.81 -8.25
N PRO A 78 -14.10 -8.83 -8.61
CA PRO A 78 -14.18 -8.31 -9.98
C PRO A 78 -12.94 -7.50 -10.35
N LEU A 79 -12.65 -7.45 -11.67
CA LEU A 79 -11.62 -6.58 -12.27
C LEU A 79 -12.27 -5.70 -13.34
N ILE A 80 -12.14 -4.38 -13.23
CA ILE A 80 -12.50 -3.46 -14.31
C ILE A 80 -11.32 -3.35 -15.28
N VAL A 81 -11.60 -3.52 -16.56
CA VAL A 81 -10.65 -3.30 -17.65
C VAL A 81 -11.20 -2.24 -18.58
N ALA A 82 -10.52 -1.10 -18.64
CA ALA A 82 -10.79 -0.10 -19.65
C ALA A 82 -9.64 -0.08 -20.67
N GLU A 83 -9.96 0.05 -21.94
CA GLU A 83 -8.99 0.07 -23.04
C GLU A 83 -9.27 1.22 -23.99
N VAL A 84 -8.23 1.95 -24.33
CA VAL A 84 -8.26 3.05 -25.30
C VAL A 84 -7.19 2.79 -26.36
N PRO A 85 -7.54 2.70 -27.64
CA PRO A 85 -6.57 2.52 -28.71
C PRO A 85 -5.63 3.72 -28.84
N ALA A 86 -4.51 3.54 -29.51
CA ALA A 86 -3.63 4.65 -29.82
C ALA A 86 -4.38 5.78 -30.54
N PHE A 87 -4.14 7.01 -30.10
CA PHE A 87 -4.74 8.22 -30.67
C PHE A 87 -3.63 9.06 -31.29
N ALA A 88 -3.68 9.26 -32.60
CA ALA A 88 -2.70 10.09 -33.31
C ALA A 88 -3.41 11.29 -33.90
N ALA A 89 -2.92 12.51 -33.61
CA ALA A 89 -3.19 13.65 -34.46
C ALA A 89 -2.49 13.44 -35.83
N ALA A 90 -3.04 13.93 -36.92
CA ALA A 90 -2.68 13.61 -38.31
C ALA A 90 -1.20 13.84 -38.69
N GLU A 91 -0.37 14.39 -37.80
CA GLU A 91 1.04 14.73 -38.05
C GLU A 91 2.03 14.15 -36.99
N ALA A 92 1.57 13.40 -35.98
CA ALA A 92 2.44 12.89 -34.93
C ALA A 92 2.66 11.39 -35.04
N SER A 93 3.91 10.96 -35.13
CA SER A 93 4.29 9.54 -35.01
C SER A 93 4.28 9.14 -33.53
N CYS A 94 3.17 8.62 -33.07
CA CYS A 94 3.18 7.83 -31.84
C CYS A 94 3.53 6.39 -32.22
N PRO A 95 4.46 5.70 -31.51
CA PRO A 95 4.69 4.28 -31.77
C PRO A 95 3.38 3.51 -31.58
N ALA A 96 2.85 2.95 -32.67
CA ALA A 96 1.56 2.26 -32.66
C ALA A 96 1.59 0.98 -31.81
N ASP A 97 2.79 0.50 -31.50
CA ASP A 97 3.03 -0.77 -30.79
C ASP A 97 3.26 -0.59 -29.28
N ASP A 98 3.37 0.66 -28.78
CA ASP A 98 3.55 0.90 -27.35
C ASP A 98 2.23 0.82 -26.59
N THR A 99 2.28 0.21 -25.43
CA THR A 99 1.15 0.14 -24.49
C THR A 99 1.58 0.72 -23.14
N VAL A 100 0.75 1.61 -22.60
CA VAL A 100 0.87 2.08 -21.20
C VAL A 100 -0.24 1.43 -20.39
N LEU A 101 0.12 0.81 -19.27
CA LEU A 101 -0.81 0.26 -18.30
C LEU A 101 -0.95 1.24 -17.14
N LEU A 102 -2.19 1.62 -16.83
CA LEU A 102 -2.54 2.36 -15.63
C LEU A 102 -3.21 1.39 -14.67
N TYR A 103 -2.79 1.43 -13.41
CA TYR A 103 -3.27 0.51 -12.39
C TYR A 103 -3.79 1.26 -11.18
N GLY A 104 -4.84 0.72 -10.59
CA GLY A 104 -5.41 1.14 -9.32
C GLY A 104 -6.35 0.08 -8.78
N HIS A 105 -6.96 0.35 -7.62
CA HIS A 105 -7.91 -0.56 -6.99
C HIS A 105 -9.16 0.14 -6.46
N CYS A 106 -10.17 -0.64 -6.10
CA CYS A 106 -11.45 -0.11 -5.62
C CYS A 106 -11.96 -0.80 -4.36
N ASP A 107 -11.22 -1.71 -3.78
CA ASP A 107 -11.46 -2.21 -2.42
C ASP A 107 -10.79 -1.29 -1.40
N LYS A 108 -11.08 -1.50 -0.12
CA LYS A 108 -10.70 -0.58 0.95
C LYS A 108 -10.19 -1.30 2.17
N GLN A 109 -9.29 -0.64 2.92
CA GLN A 109 -8.95 -1.01 4.29
C GLN A 109 -10.18 -0.94 5.20
N PRO A 110 -10.18 -1.68 6.33
CA PRO A 110 -11.20 -1.57 7.38
C PRO A 110 -11.37 -0.16 7.91
N GLU A 111 -12.43 0.02 8.67
CA GLU A 111 -12.88 1.30 9.23
C GLU A 111 -11.82 2.03 10.05
N MET A 112 -10.99 1.30 10.81
CA MET A 112 -10.06 1.82 11.81
C MET A 112 -10.74 2.67 12.89
N THR A 113 -10.01 3.09 13.88
CA THR A 113 -10.48 3.94 14.99
C THR A 113 -9.73 5.28 15.01
N GLY A 114 -10.21 6.24 15.81
CA GLY A 114 -9.54 7.53 15.98
C GLY A 114 -9.96 8.61 14.99
N TRP A 115 -11.06 8.42 14.25
CA TRP A 115 -11.68 9.47 13.46
C TRP A 115 -12.10 10.64 14.35
N ARG A 116 -11.96 11.88 13.86
CA ARG A 116 -12.51 13.07 14.55
C ARG A 116 -14.02 12.97 14.62
N ASP A 117 -14.67 13.58 15.62
CA ASP A 117 -16.10 13.43 15.94
C ASP A 117 -17.07 13.63 14.74
N HIS A 118 -16.69 14.45 13.77
CA HIS A 118 -17.53 14.76 12.60
C HIS A 118 -17.05 14.05 11.32
N LEU A 119 -16.04 13.21 11.41
CA LEU A 119 -15.50 12.41 10.31
C LEU A 119 -15.76 10.93 10.53
N GLY A 120 -15.77 10.17 9.46
CA GLY A 120 -15.92 8.72 9.52
C GLY A 120 -15.47 8.05 8.22
N PRO A 121 -15.22 6.73 8.24
CA PRO A 121 -14.71 6.01 7.07
C PRO A 121 -15.65 6.10 5.87
N TRP A 122 -16.95 5.94 6.09
CA TRP A 122 -17.98 5.93 5.04
C TRP A 122 -18.76 7.24 4.94
N LEU A 123 -18.25 8.30 5.56
CA LEU A 123 -18.84 9.63 5.57
C LEU A 123 -17.93 10.59 4.79
N PRO A 124 -18.20 10.86 3.51
CA PRO A 124 -17.42 11.84 2.75
C PRO A 124 -17.69 13.25 3.30
N VAL A 125 -16.67 13.90 3.81
CA VAL A 125 -16.73 15.27 4.33
C VAL A 125 -15.70 16.12 3.60
N GLN A 126 -16.16 17.24 3.03
CA GLN A 126 -15.27 18.21 2.41
C GLN A 126 -15.07 19.42 3.34
N GLU A 127 -13.81 19.71 3.67
CA GLU A 127 -13.40 20.89 4.43
C GLU A 127 -12.42 21.72 3.58
N GLY A 128 -12.89 22.77 2.94
CA GLY A 128 -12.11 23.53 1.96
C GLY A 128 -11.70 22.65 0.78
N ASP A 129 -10.41 22.52 0.54
CA ASP A 129 -9.86 21.71 -0.56
C ASP A 129 -9.57 20.26 -0.16
N ARG A 130 -9.99 19.84 1.04
CA ARG A 130 -9.74 18.47 1.53
C ARG A 130 -11.02 17.67 1.57
N LEU A 131 -10.97 16.49 0.97
CA LEU A 131 -12.02 15.46 1.09
C LEU A 131 -11.55 14.36 2.05
N TYR A 132 -12.34 14.10 3.08
CA TYR A 132 -12.11 13.05 4.07
C TYR A 132 -13.06 11.89 3.83
N GLY A 133 -12.54 10.69 3.97
CA GLY A 133 -13.27 9.43 3.85
C GLY A 133 -12.34 8.30 3.43
N ARG A 134 -12.65 7.05 3.83
CA ARG A 134 -11.86 5.87 3.49
C ARG A 134 -11.96 5.57 2.00
N GLY A 135 -10.80 5.28 1.35
CA GLY A 135 -10.73 4.86 -0.04
C GLY A 135 -10.75 6.00 -1.06
N GLY A 136 -10.89 7.29 -0.63
CA GLY A 136 -10.93 8.41 -1.58
C GLY A 136 -9.60 8.66 -2.30
N ALA A 137 -8.48 8.57 -1.57
CA ALA A 137 -7.12 8.74 -2.07
C ALA A 137 -6.36 7.42 -2.20
N ASP A 138 -6.83 6.39 -1.57
CA ASP A 138 -6.30 5.05 -1.55
C ASP A 138 -7.46 4.05 -1.81
N ASP A 139 -7.78 3.69 -3.07
CA ASP A 139 -7.24 4.25 -4.32
C ASP A 139 -8.39 4.63 -5.28
N GLY A 140 -9.57 4.93 -4.72
CA GLY A 140 -10.81 5.16 -5.49
C GLY A 140 -10.72 6.26 -6.55
N TYR A 141 -9.74 7.18 -6.47
CA TYR A 141 -9.57 8.24 -7.46
C TYR A 141 -8.88 7.75 -8.76
N ALA A 142 -8.18 6.61 -8.74
CA ALA A 142 -7.31 6.15 -9.82
C ALA A 142 -8.01 6.03 -11.17
N ALA A 143 -9.19 5.40 -11.21
CA ALA A 143 -9.97 5.26 -12.44
C ALA A 143 -10.38 6.62 -13.02
N PHE A 144 -10.83 7.52 -12.15
CA PHE A 144 -11.28 8.86 -12.55
C PHE A 144 -10.11 9.69 -13.07
N ALA A 145 -8.98 9.73 -12.35
CA ALA A 145 -7.79 10.46 -12.75
C ALA A 145 -7.23 9.94 -14.09
N SER A 146 -7.16 8.63 -14.25
CA SER A 146 -6.68 7.98 -15.49
C SER A 146 -7.50 8.39 -16.71
N LEU A 147 -8.82 8.20 -16.64
CA LEU A 147 -9.67 8.49 -17.79
C LEU A 147 -9.82 9.99 -18.06
N LEU A 148 -9.86 10.82 -17.02
CA LEU A 148 -9.92 12.28 -17.19
C LEU A 148 -8.66 12.82 -17.86
N ALA A 149 -7.47 12.27 -17.53
CA ALA A 149 -6.23 12.62 -18.19
C ALA A 149 -6.25 12.26 -19.68
N ILE A 150 -6.77 11.07 -20.02
CA ILE A 150 -6.90 10.61 -21.40
C ILE A 150 -7.91 11.48 -22.19
N GLU A 151 -9.06 11.76 -21.59
CA GLU A 151 -10.11 12.61 -22.19
C GLU A 151 -9.56 14.01 -22.49
N ALA A 152 -8.87 14.62 -21.52
CA ALA A 152 -8.24 15.92 -21.70
C ALA A 152 -7.14 15.92 -22.77
N ALA A 153 -6.33 14.86 -22.83
CA ALA A 153 -5.32 14.69 -23.86
C ALA A 153 -5.94 14.61 -25.26
N GLN A 154 -6.98 13.81 -25.45
CA GLN A 154 -7.68 13.71 -26.75
C GLN A 154 -8.39 15.01 -27.12
N LEU A 155 -9.05 15.69 -26.17
CA LEU A 155 -9.68 17.00 -26.37
C LEU A 155 -8.66 18.03 -26.86
N ALA A 156 -7.45 18.01 -26.33
CA ALA A 156 -6.36 18.90 -26.73
C ALA A 156 -5.62 18.44 -27.99
N GLY A 157 -6.04 17.35 -28.62
CA GLY A 157 -5.36 16.77 -29.80
C GLY A 157 -3.98 16.22 -29.49
N THR A 158 -3.72 15.81 -28.24
CA THR A 158 -2.44 15.20 -27.83
C THR A 158 -2.43 13.74 -28.24
N PRO A 159 -1.44 13.28 -29.06
CA PRO A 159 -1.32 11.88 -29.39
C PRO A 159 -0.92 11.07 -28.15
N HIS A 160 -1.39 9.84 -28.07
CA HIS A 160 -0.98 8.87 -27.06
C HIS A 160 -0.95 7.44 -27.63
N SER A 161 -0.17 6.58 -27.00
CA SER A 161 -0.10 5.14 -27.28
C SER A 161 -1.41 4.45 -26.87
N ARG A 162 -1.51 3.16 -27.12
CA ARG A 162 -2.58 2.33 -26.55
C ARG A 162 -2.50 2.38 -25.02
N LEU A 163 -3.65 2.53 -24.37
CA LEU A 163 -3.76 2.62 -22.92
C LEU A 163 -4.68 1.51 -22.41
N ILE A 164 -4.24 0.85 -21.34
CA ILE A 164 -5.03 -0.14 -20.61
C ILE A 164 -5.12 0.33 -19.18
N ILE A 165 -6.31 0.36 -18.63
CA ILE A 165 -6.57 0.68 -17.23
C ILE A 165 -7.10 -0.56 -16.55
N LEU A 166 -6.45 -0.99 -15.46
CA LEU A 166 -6.88 -2.09 -14.61
C LEU A 166 -7.23 -1.56 -13.23
N ILE A 167 -8.47 -1.82 -12.77
CA ILE A 167 -8.90 -1.50 -11.42
C ILE A 167 -9.35 -2.79 -10.75
N GLU A 168 -8.56 -3.28 -9.82
CA GLU A 168 -8.88 -4.49 -9.06
C GLU A 168 -9.71 -4.21 -7.79
N ALA A 169 -10.24 -5.27 -7.19
CA ALA A 169 -11.05 -5.18 -5.98
C ALA A 169 -10.54 -6.12 -4.86
N SER A 170 -9.20 -6.33 -4.78
CA SER A 170 -8.56 -7.17 -3.76
C SER A 170 -7.14 -6.73 -3.39
N GLU A 171 -6.73 -5.50 -3.73
CA GLU A 171 -5.39 -4.98 -3.47
C GLU A 171 -5.07 -4.98 -1.98
N GLU A 172 -5.98 -4.48 -1.17
CA GLU A 172 -5.84 -4.34 0.28
C GLU A 172 -5.78 -5.70 1.03
N SER A 173 -6.05 -6.79 0.32
CA SER A 173 -5.84 -8.18 0.74
C SER A 173 -4.53 -8.77 0.19
N GLY A 174 -3.67 -7.95 -0.43
CA GLY A 174 -2.43 -8.39 -1.07
C GLY A 174 -2.61 -8.92 -2.50
N SER A 175 -3.64 -8.46 -3.21
CA SER A 175 -3.92 -8.80 -4.62
C SER A 175 -3.99 -10.31 -4.94
N PRO A 176 -4.65 -11.15 -4.13
CA PRO A 176 -4.63 -12.60 -4.32
C PRO A 176 -5.29 -13.03 -5.65
N ASP A 177 -6.13 -12.18 -6.22
CA ASP A 177 -6.89 -12.46 -7.43
C ASP A 177 -6.22 -11.93 -8.71
N LEU A 178 -5.44 -10.86 -8.61
CA LEU A 178 -4.81 -10.18 -9.74
C LEU A 178 -3.95 -11.11 -10.62
N PRO A 179 -3.09 -12.00 -10.10
CA PRO A 179 -2.27 -12.88 -10.94
C PRO A 179 -3.08 -13.73 -11.92
N ALA A 180 -4.23 -14.24 -11.48
CA ALA A 180 -5.09 -15.04 -12.35
C ALA A 180 -5.76 -14.22 -13.47
N TYR A 181 -6.10 -12.95 -13.20
CA TYR A 181 -6.60 -12.04 -14.23
C TYR A 181 -5.50 -11.65 -15.20
N LEU A 182 -4.29 -11.39 -14.74
CA LEU A 182 -3.16 -11.08 -15.63
C LEU A 182 -2.84 -12.25 -16.55
N GLU A 183 -2.91 -13.50 -16.05
CA GLU A 183 -2.75 -14.69 -16.87
C GLU A 183 -3.88 -14.82 -17.91
N ALA A 184 -5.13 -14.68 -17.48
CA ALA A 184 -6.30 -14.80 -18.37
C ALA A 184 -6.33 -13.72 -19.46
N LEU A 185 -5.82 -12.53 -19.15
CA LEU A 185 -5.82 -11.37 -20.04
C LEU A 185 -4.45 -11.11 -20.70
N ALA A 186 -3.46 -12.00 -20.53
CA ALA A 186 -2.10 -11.80 -21.00
C ALA A 186 -2.02 -11.44 -22.50
N GLY A 187 -2.80 -12.13 -23.34
CA GLY A 187 -2.84 -11.84 -24.77
C GLY A 187 -3.45 -10.48 -25.14
N ARG A 188 -4.33 -9.95 -24.27
CA ARG A 188 -4.95 -8.63 -24.44
C ARG A 188 -4.06 -7.51 -23.89
N ILE A 189 -3.46 -7.72 -22.70
CA ILE A 189 -2.54 -6.76 -22.08
C ILE A 189 -1.26 -6.62 -22.90
N GLY A 190 -0.71 -7.72 -23.37
CA GLY A 190 0.54 -7.73 -24.13
C GLY A 190 1.74 -7.45 -23.23
N SER A 191 2.66 -6.63 -23.72
CA SER A 191 3.87 -6.22 -23.00
C SER A 191 3.90 -4.70 -22.83
N PRO A 192 3.31 -4.14 -21.78
CA PRO A 192 3.32 -2.70 -21.55
C PRO A 192 4.77 -2.17 -21.43
N THR A 193 5.05 -1.04 -22.09
CA THR A 193 6.34 -0.36 -22.02
C THR A 193 6.46 0.55 -20.80
N LEU A 194 5.32 0.93 -20.23
CA LEU A 194 5.23 1.73 -19.00
C LEU A 194 4.04 1.26 -18.16
N VAL A 195 4.26 1.15 -16.85
CA VAL A 195 3.20 0.91 -15.86
C VAL A 195 3.14 2.12 -14.94
N LEU A 196 1.94 2.70 -14.79
CA LEU A 196 1.65 3.79 -13.86
C LEU A 196 0.68 3.28 -12.79
N CYS A 197 1.18 3.10 -11.58
CA CYS A 197 0.33 2.84 -10.41
C CYS A 197 -0.05 4.19 -9.78
N LEU A 198 -1.34 4.44 -9.61
CA LEU A 198 -1.82 5.68 -9.03
C LEU A 198 -1.98 5.59 -7.50
N ASP A 199 -1.68 4.45 -6.95
CA ASP A 199 -1.71 4.14 -5.53
C ASP A 199 -0.40 4.57 -4.84
N SER A 200 -0.17 5.88 -4.73
CA SER A 200 1.00 6.45 -4.07
C SER A 200 0.69 7.81 -3.45
N GLY A 201 1.15 8.00 -2.22
CA GLY A 201 1.04 9.29 -1.54
C GLY A 201 1.98 10.36 -2.11
N CYS A 202 1.63 11.62 -1.90
CA CYS A 202 2.49 12.78 -2.18
C CYS A 202 3.04 13.37 -0.88
N LEU A 203 4.19 14.06 -0.97
CA LEU A 203 4.78 14.76 0.17
C LEU A 203 4.15 16.14 0.38
N ASP A 204 3.71 16.79 -0.70
CA ASP A 204 2.89 18.01 -0.69
C ASP A 204 1.88 18.00 -1.85
N HIS A 205 0.98 18.98 -1.89
CA HIS A 205 -0.08 19.09 -2.90
C HIS A 205 0.26 20.13 -4.01
N GLU A 206 1.47 20.67 -4.01
CA GLU A 206 1.90 21.72 -4.97
C GLU A 206 2.77 21.18 -6.09
N ARG A 207 3.35 19.98 -5.89
CA ARG A 207 4.29 19.32 -6.81
C ARG A 207 3.78 17.97 -7.25
N LEU A 208 4.12 17.60 -8.50
CA LEU A 208 3.96 16.20 -8.94
C LEU A 208 5.06 15.35 -8.30
N TRP A 209 4.66 14.45 -7.42
CA TRP A 209 5.54 13.43 -6.83
C TRP A 209 5.45 12.14 -7.61
N VAL A 210 6.58 11.55 -7.94
CA VAL A 210 6.68 10.27 -8.64
C VAL A 210 7.52 9.32 -7.82
N THR A 211 6.91 8.23 -7.35
CA THR A 211 7.62 7.14 -6.68
C THR A 211 8.26 6.25 -7.74
N THR A 212 9.57 6.16 -7.74
CA THR A 212 10.34 5.43 -8.76
C THR A 212 10.81 4.05 -8.32
N SER A 213 10.72 3.75 -7.02
CA SER A 213 10.99 2.43 -6.46
C SER A 213 10.27 2.25 -5.13
N LEU A 214 9.91 1.01 -4.80
CA LEU A 214 9.28 0.62 -3.53
C LEU A 214 10.17 -0.39 -2.81
N ARG A 215 10.13 -0.33 -1.49
CA ARG A 215 10.74 -1.39 -0.67
C ARG A 215 9.88 -2.65 -0.76
N GLY A 216 10.54 -3.81 -0.77
CA GLY A 216 9.90 -5.10 -0.56
C GLY A 216 9.34 -5.23 0.86
N LEU A 217 8.58 -6.29 1.06
CA LEU A 217 8.01 -6.69 2.35
C LEU A 217 8.15 -8.19 2.52
N VAL A 218 8.68 -8.62 3.67
CA VAL A 218 8.55 -9.99 4.17
C VAL A 218 8.06 -9.93 5.62
N GLY A 219 7.39 -10.94 6.07
CA GLY A 219 6.89 -10.98 7.44
C GLY A 219 6.46 -12.36 7.86
N GLY A 220 6.04 -12.49 9.11
CA GLY A 220 5.55 -13.74 9.66
C GLY A 220 5.34 -13.63 11.17
N ASP A 221 4.81 -14.71 11.73
CA ASP A 221 4.50 -14.81 13.15
C ASP A 221 5.63 -15.51 13.90
N LEU A 222 6.36 -14.76 14.72
CA LEU A 222 7.32 -15.31 15.67
C LEU A 222 6.58 -15.83 16.90
N ARG A 223 6.40 -17.14 17.00
CA ARG A 223 5.80 -17.81 18.16
C ARG A 223 6.88 -18.40 19.04
N VAL A 224 6.82 -18.09 20.34
CA VAL A 224 7.72 -18.59 21.38
C VAL A 224 6.92 -19.28 22.47
N ASP A 225 7.08 -20.59 22.62
CA ASP A 225 6.46 -21.42 23.67
C ASP A 225 7.52 -21.82 24.71
N ILE A 226 7.21 -21.67 25.99
CA ILE A 226 8.12 -22.03 27.12
C ILE A 226 7.43 -22.84 28.20
N LEU A 227 6.12 -22.76 28.32
CA LEU A 227 5.31 -23.48 29.31
C LEU A 227 4.17 -24.20 28.61
N THR A 228 3.66 -25.28 29.19
CA THR A 228 2.46 -25.98 28.73
C THR A 228 1.16 -25.32 29.21
N GLU A 229 1.25 -24.56 30.33
CA GLU A 229 0.12 -23.83 30.91
C GLU A 229 0.63 -22.57 31.64
N GLY A 230 -0.27 -21.62 31.90
CA GLY A 230 0.06 -20.41 32.65
C GLY A 230 0.34 -20.72 34.12
N VAL A 231 1.35 -20.04 34.70
CA VAL A 231 1.74 -20.20 36.12
C VAL A 231 1.72 -18.86 36.86
N HIS A 232 1.50 -18.91 38.17
CA HIS A 232 1.46 -17.67 38.99
C HIS A 232 2.82 -16.97 38.98
N SER A 233 2.85 -15.71 38.57
CA SER A 233 4.10 -14.95 38.40
C SER A 233 4.85 -14.72 39.71
N GLY A 234 4.14 -14.57 40.83
CA GLY A 234 4.76 -14.38 42.15
C GLY A 234 5.57 -15.60 42.62
N GLU A 235 5.23 -16.79 42.14
CA GLU A 235 5.94 -18.04 42.46
C GLU A 235 7.03 -18.35 41.41
N ALA A 236 6.75 -18.15 40.14
CA ALA A 236 7.62 -18.62 39.06
C ALA A 236 8.59 -17.56 38.54
N SER A 237 8.36 -16.27 38.77
CA SER A 237 9.26 -15.22 38.31
C SER A 237 10.65 -15.35 38.92
N GLY A 238 11.68 -15.24 38.04
CA GLY A 238 13.07 -15.45 38.41
C GLY A 238 13.57 -16.88 38.23
N VAL A 239 12.66 -17.87 38.17
CA VAL A 239 12.95 -19.27 37.84
C VAL A 239 12.56 -19.58 36.41
N VAL A 240 11.33 -19.24 36.03
CA VAL A 240 10.80 -19.44 34.66
C VAL A 240 11.09 -18.19 33.81
N PRO A 241 11.78 -18.31 32.69
CA PRO A 241 11.91 -17.21 31.74
C PRO A 241 10.55 -16.94 31.08
N SER A 242 10.10 -15.68 31.05
CA SER A 242 8.85 -15.38 30.33
C SER A 242 9.03 -15.54 28.83
N SER A 243 7.97 -16.00 28.13
CA SER A 243 7.95 -16.11 26.67
C SER A 243 8.30 -14.79 25.96
N PHE A 244 7.80 -13.66 26.52
CA PHE A 244 8.11 -12.31 25.99
C PHE A 244 9.59 -11.93 26.18
N ARG A 245 10.25 -12.35 27.29
CA ARG A 245 11.69 -12.17 27.44
C ARG A 245 12.48 -12.89 26.36
N ILE A 246 12.06 -14.12 26.04
CA ILE A 246 12.72 -14.92 25.00
C ILE A 246 12.52 -14.28 23.63
N ALA A 247 11.28 -13.85 23.31
CA ALA A 247 11.01 -13.12 22.08
C ALA A 247 11.92 -11.89 21.91
N ARG A 248 12.09 -11.08 22.97
CA ARG A 248 13.04 -9.96 22.96
C ARG A 248 14.47 -10.36 22.67
N LEU A 249 14.97 -11.46 23.29
CA LEU A 249 16.32 -11.96 23.03
C LEU A 249 16.49 -12.46 21.58
N LEU A 250 15.44 -12.98 20.97
CA LEU A 250 15.44 -13.36 19.56
C LEU A 250 15.42 -12.15 18.64
N LEU A 251 14.62 -11.13 18.96
CA LEU A 251 14.61 -9.88 18.22
C LEU A 251 15.97 -9.15 18.29
N ASP A 252 16.68 -9.20 19.42
CA ASP A 252 18.03 -8.63 19.57
C ASP A 252 19.08 -9.33 18.67
N ARG A 253 18.78 -10.50 18.10
CA ARG A 253 19.62 -11.15 17.07
C ARG A 253 19.36 -10.57 15.68
N LEU A 254 18.17 -10.05 15.46
CA LEU A 254 17.71 -9.53 14.19
C LEU A 254 17.95 -8.02 14.08
N GLU A 255 17.75 -7.28 15.16
CA GLU A 255 17.80 -5.82 15.21
C GLU A 255 18.66 -5.33 16.39
N ASN A 256 19.43 -4.29 16.16
CA ASN A 256 20.03 -3.54 17.24
C ASN A 256 18.97 -2.66 17.91
N SER A 257 18.51 -3.06 19.08
CA SER A 257 17.42 -2.37 19.82
C SER A 257 17.73 -0.90 20.20
N THR A 258 19.00 -0.45 20.10
CA THR A 258 19.38 0.94 20.35
C THR A 258 19.28 1.81 19.09
N THR A 259 19.66 1.27 17.93
CA THR A 259 19.74 2.03 16.67
C THR A 259 18.62 1.72 15.71
N GLY A 260 17.92 0.58 15.87
CA GLY A 260 16.93 0.08 14.93
C GLY A 260 17.54 -0.50 13.64
N GLU A 261 18.86 -0.72 13.61
CA GLU A 261 19.55 -1.31 12.46
C GLU A 261 19.34 -2.83 12.45
N LEU A 262 18.91 -3.38 11.30
CA LEU A 262 18.85 -4.82 11.12
C LEU A 262 20.26 -5.40 10.94
N LEU A 263 20.53 -6.54 11.58
CA LEU A 263 21.88 -7.07 11.73
C LEU A 263 22.24 -8.15 10.69
N LEU A 264 21.25 -8.71 10.00
CA LEU A 264 21.48 -9.78 9.01
C LEU A 264 21.99 -9.18 7.70
N PRO A 265 23.19 -9.57 7.22
CA PRO A 265 23.74 -9.07 5.96
C PRO A 265 22.81 -9.29 4.75
N GLU A 266 22.06 -10.40 4.74
CA GLU A 266 21.14 -10.78 3.68
C GLU A 266 19.97 -9.77 3.49
N LEU A 267 19.76 -8.86 4.44
CA LEU A 267 18.72 -7.84 4.36
C LEU A 267 19.25 -6.50 3.80
N HIS A 268 20.53 -6.40 3.54
CA HIS A 268 21.15 -5.15 3.12
C HIS A 268 21.62 -5.20 1.68
N GLU A 269 21.41 -4.06 0.99
CA GLU A 269 21.86 -3.87 -0.38
C GLU A 269 22.65 -2.57 -0.51
N GLU A 270 23.54 -2.52 -1.49
CA GLU A 270 24.24 -1.28 -1.82
C GLU A 270 23.27 -0.29 -2.45
N ILE A 271 23.15 0.88 -1.85
CA ILE A 271 22.30 1.95 -2.39
C ILE A 271 23.03 2.59 -3.58
N PRO A 272 22.44 2.61 -4.80
CA PRO A 272 23.03 3.24 -5.96
C PRO A 272 23.35 4.74 -5.74
N ALA A 273 24.42 5.23 -6.37
CA ALA A 273 24.87 6.61 -6.18
C ALA A 273 23.82 7.65 -6.63
N ASP A 274 23.11 7.37 -7.72
CA ASP A 274 22.02 8.21 -8.22
C ASP A 274 20.85 8.28 -7.23
N ARG A 275 20.55 7.18 -6.51
CA ARG A 275 19.50 7.15 -5.48
C ARG A 275 19.90 7.95 -4.24
N ARG A 276 21.19 7.92 -3.86
CA ARG A 276 21.71 8.78 -2.78
C ARG A 276 21.61 10.26 -3.16
N GLN A 277 21.92 10.60 -4.42
CA GLN A 277 21.80 11.97 -4.89
C GLN A 277 20.33 12.42 -4.93
N GLN A 278 19.43 11.61 -5.47
CA GLN A 278 17.99 11.89 -5.47
C GLN A 278 17.44 12.11 -4.05
N ALA A 279 17.87 11.30 -3.08
CA ALA A 279 17.47 11.47 -1.68
C ALA A 279 17.98 12.80 -1.11
N ALA A 280 19.22 13.21 -1.45
CA ALA A 280 19.78 14.49 -1.02
C ALA A 280 19.03 15.67 -1.64
N ASP A 281 18.75 15.61 -2.94
CA ASP A 281 18.04 16.67 -3.67
C ASP A 281 16.59 16.81 -3.17
N THR A 282 15.90 15.70 -2.99
CA THR A 282 14.52 15.67 -2.43
C THR A 282 14.50 16.22 -1.01
N ALA A 283 15.46 15.82 -0.15
CA ALA A 283 15.54 16.28 1.23
C ALA A 283 15.83 17.77 1.36
N ALA A 284 16.55 18.36 0.41
CA ALA A 284 16.81 19.80 0.36
C ALA A 284 15.53 20.60 0.09
N GLU A 285 14.62 20.06 -0.73
CA GLU A 285 13.34 20.68 -1.06
C GLU A 285 12.23 20.34 -0.04
N PHE A 286 12.25 19.11 0.49
CA PHE A 286 11.22 18.60 1.39
C PHE A 286 11.80 17.71 2.50
N PRO A 287 12.12 18.25 3.68
CA PRO A 287 12.60 17.49 4.82
C PRO A 287 11.43 16.69 5.46
N ILE A 288 11.40 15.37 5.24
CA ILE A 288 10.28 14.50 5.64
C ILE A 288 10.12 14.31 7.16
N GLY A 289 11.11 14.61 7.96
CA GLY A 289 11.08 14.36 9.41
C GLY A 289 9.92 15.03 10.13
N GLY A 290 9.47 16.20 9.66
CA GLY A 290 8.31 16.91 10.19
C GLY A 290 6.95 16.42 9.67
N HIS A 291 6.93 15.49 8.74
CA HIS A 291 5.69 14.97 8.15
C HIS A 291 4.95 13.97 9.08
N PHE A 292 5.67 13.32 9.99
CA PHE A 292 5.10 12.33 10.89
C PHE A 292 4.50 12.98 12.16
N PRO A 293 3.34 12.51 12.66
CA PRO A 293 2.64 13.08 13.80
C PRO A 293 3.27 12.65 15.12
N PHE A 294 4.51 13.06 15.37
CA PHE A 294 5.19 12.78 16.63
C PHE A 294 4.48 13.42 17.82
N VAL A 295 4.43 12.72 18.95
CA VAL A 295 4.05 13.34 20.21
C VAL A 295 5.10 14.38 20.62
N HIS A 296 4.69 15.37 21.43
CA HIS A 296 5.56 16.47 21.84
C HIS A 296 6.87 15.96 22.48
N GLY A 297 7.99 16.38 21.92
CA GLY A 297 9.33 16.01 22.38
C GLY A 297 9.91 14.71 21.80
N ALA A 298 9.12 13.91 21.06
CA ALA A 298 9.66 12.76 20.35
C ALA A 298 10.49 13.19 19.14
N GLN A 299 11.48 12.38 18.78
CA GLN A 299 12.43 12.64 17.72
C GLN A 299 12.46 11.46 16.74
N PRO A 300 12.77 11.70 15.45
CA PRO A 300 12.99 10.61 14.50
C PRO A 300 14.25 9.81 14.87
N MET A 301 14.29 8.53 14.52
CA MET A 301 15.46 7.66 14.71
C MET A 301 16.69 8.16 13.97
N VAL A 302 16.51 8.82 12.84
CA VAL A 302 17.55 9.38 11.98
C VAL A 302 17.32 10.88 11.86
N HIS A 303 18.37 11.70 12.10
CA HIS A 303 18.22 13.16 12.13
C HIS A 303 18.51 13.84 10.78
N ASP A 304 19.40 13.28 9.97
CA ASP A 304 19.73 13.83 8.64
C ASP A 304 18.58 13.58 7.64
N PRO A 305 18.01 14.62 7.00
CA PRO A 305 16.84 14.45 6.13
C PRO A 305 17.06 13.53 4.94
N ALA A 306 18.24 13.53 4.31
CA ALA A 306 18.56 12.64 3.21
C ALA A 306 18.66 11.19 3.69
N GLN A 307 19.24 10.98 4.89
CA GLN A 307 19.29 9.64 5.50
C GLN A 307 17.90 9.16 5.94
N GLN A 308 16.98 10.05 6.34
CA GLN A 308 15.57 9.69 6.60
C GLN A 308 14.89 9.16 5.33
N LEU A 309 15.09 9.83 4.19
CA LEU A 309 14.58 9.33 2.90
C LEU A 309 15.16 7.96 2.54
N LEU A 310 16.48 7.78 2.66
CA LEU A 310 17.13 6.49 2.41
C LEU A 310 16.66 5.40 3.39
N ALA A 311 16.43 5.72 4.66
CA ALA A 311 15.88 4.80 5.64
C ALA A 311 14.47 4.35 5.27
N ARG A 312 13.65 5.24 4.69
CA ARG A 312 12.29 4.95 4.25
C ARG A 312 12.24 4.21 2.91
N THR A 313 13.23 4.37 2.03
CA THR A 313 13.14 3.90 0.63
C THR A 313 14.13 2.79 0.27
N TRP A 314 15.26 2.68 0.98
CA TRP A 314 16.37 1.78 0.62
C TRP A 314 16.93 0.94 1.75
N ARG A 315 16.66 1.26 3.01
CA ARG A 315 17.16 0.45 4.13
C ARG A 315 16.10 -0.52 4.64
N PRO A 316 16.52 -1.70 5.13
CA PRO A 316 15.59 -2.60 5.79
C PRO A 316 15.14 -2.01 7.12
N SER A 317 13.95 -2.38 7.56
CA SER A 317 13.42 -1.97 8.86
C SER A 317 12.41 -2.99 9.38
N LEU A 318 12.42 -3.21 10.71
CA LEU A 318 11.47 -4.07 11.41
C LEU A 318 10.36 -3.24 12.06
N SER A 319 9.14 -3.75 11.98
CA SER A 319 8.01 -3.29 12.79
C SER A 319 7.29 -4.48 13.41
N ILE A 320 6.91 -4.35 14.67
CA ILE A 320 6.00 -5.31 15.33
C ILE A 320 4.59 -4.76 15.14
N THR A 321 3.77 -5.46 14.36
CA THR A 321 2.45 -4.98 13.97
C THR A 321 1.30 -5.72 14.65
N GLY A 322 1.62 -6.82 15.34
CA GLY A 322 0.63 -7.57 16.12
C GLY A 322 1.26 -8.34 17.28
N VAL A 323 0.45 -8.67 18.27
CA VAL A 323 0.85 -9.47 19.43
C VAL A 323 -0.29 -10.37 19.85
N ASP A 324 0.03 -11.65 20.15
CA ASP A 324 -0.88 -12.62 20.78
C ASP A 324 -0.21 -13.30 21.96
N GLY A 325 -1.01 -13.96 22.84
CA GLY A 325 -0.55 -14.60 24.08
C GLY A 325 -0.39 -13.64 25.25
N ILE A 326 -0.53 -12.33 25.05
CA ILE A 326 -0.51 -11.28 26.09
C ILE A 326 -1.90 -10.64 26.14
N PRO A 327 -2.65 -10.75 27.26
CA PRO A 327 -4.00 -10.20 27.34
C PRO A 327 -3.99 -8.67 27.40
N PRO A 328 -5.09 -8.01 27.04
CA PRO A 328 -5.33 -6.60 27.33
C PRO A 328 -5.15 -6.27 28.81
N ILE A 329 -4.76 -5.03 29.10
CA ILE A 329 -4.39 -4.58 30.47
C ILE A 329 -5.54 -4.75 31.45
N ASP A 330 -6.77 -4.51 31.05
CA ASP A 330 -7.99 -4.57 31.85
C ASP A 330 -8.33 -6.00 32.37
N ILE A 331 -7.81 -7.03 31.68
CA ILE A 331 -7.97 -8.43 32.08
C ILE A 331 -6.62 -9.12 32.40
N ALA A 332 -5.54 -8.33 32.51
CA ALA A 332 -4.22 -8.86 32.83
C ALA A 332 -4.16 -9.29 34.31
N GLY A 333 -3.72 -10.54 34.55
CA GLY A 333 -3.49 -11.10 35.88
C GLY A 333 -2.03 -11.42 36.13
N ASN A 334 -1.72 -11.85 37.37
CA ASN A 334 -0.36 -12.21 37.79
C ASN A 334 0.03 -13.61 37.26
N VAL A 335 0.13 -13.74 35.94
CA VAL A 335 0.39 -15.01 35.24
C VAL A 335 1.58 -14.85 34.28
N LEU A 336 2.56 -15.76 34.40
CA LEU A 336 3.51 -16.01 33.31
C LEU A 336 2.79 -16.82 32.22
N ARG A 337 2.82 -16.29 30.99
CA ARG A 337 2.10 -16.88 29.88
C ARG A 337 2.88 -18.05 29.27
N PRO A 338 2.20 -19.09 28.78
CA PRO A 338 2.85 -20.23 28.16
C PRO A 338 3.55 -19.88 26.86
N HIS A 339 3.01 -18.95 26.10
CA HIS A 339 3.57 -18.46 24.84
C HIS A 339 3.41 -16.95 24.67
N THR A 340 4.15 -16.44 23.70
CA THR A 340 3.99 -15.10 23.08
C THR A 340 4.16 -15.25 21.59
N THR A 341 3.28 -14.64 20.81
CA THR A 341 3.42 -14.53 19.35
C THR A 341 3.52 -13.06 18.96
N LEU A 342 4.49 -12.72 18.12
CA LEU A 342 4.68 -11.37 17.57
C LEU A 342 4.56 -11.42 16.06
N HIS A 343 3.71 -10.58 15.47
CA HIS A 343 3.65 -10.41 14.02
C HIS A 343 4.74 -9.44 13.57
N LEU A 344 5.70 -9.94 12.79
CA LEU A 344 6.85 -9.19 12.28
C LEU A 344 6.57 -8.71 10.85
N SER A 345 6.74 -7.42 10.63
CA SER A 345 6.69 -6.78 9.31
C SER A 345 8.06 -6.19 9.00
N ILE A 346 8.75 -6.73 8.00
CA ILE A 346 10.13 -6.35 7.67
C ILE A 346 10.17 -5.79 6.26
N ARG A 347 10.49 -4.50 6.16
CA ARG A 347 10.70 -3.86 4.87
C ARG A 347 12.09 -4.18 4.35
N LEU A 348 12.19 -4.48 3.05
CA LEU A 348 13.43 -4.85 2.37
C LEU A 348 13.84 -3.79 1.34
N PRO A 349 15.15 -3.60 1.07
CA PRO A 349 15.60 -2.79 -0.07
C PRO A 349 14.94 -3.24 -1.39
N PRO A 350 14.75 -2.34 -2.37
CA PRO A 350 14.06 -2.67 -3.64
C PRO A 350 14.70 -3.83 -4.42
N THR A 351 16.00 -4.06 -4.26
CA THR A 351 16.76 -5.10 -4.97
C THR A 351 17.03 -6.35 -4.14
N CYS A 352 16.58 -6.38 -2.90
CA CYS A 352 16.77 -7.52 -2.01
C CYS A 352 15.90 -8.72 -2.42
N ASP A 353 16.50 -9.92 -2.43
CA ASP A 353 15.76 -11.16 -2.67
C ASP A 353 14.94 -11.54 -1.42
N GLY A 354 13.61 -11.50 -1.54
CA GLY A 354 12.70 -11.76 -0.43
C GLY A 354 12.75 -13.19 0.10
N GLU A 355 13.00 -14.19 -0.74
CA GLU A 355 13.11 -15.60 -0.32
C GLU A 355 14.40 -15.83 0.48
N VAL A 356 15.51 -15.27 0.02
CA VAL A 356 16.80 -15.32 0.73
C VAL A 356 16.70 -14.60 2.08
N ALA A 357 16.08 -13.42 2.10
CA ALA A 357 15.85 -12.64 3.30
C ALA A 357 14.99 -13.41 4.32
N LEU A 358 13.85 -13.97 3.87
CA LEU A 358 12.93 -14.73 4.72
C LEU A 358 13.60 -15.95 5.34
N ALA A 359 14.36 -16.73 4.55
CA ALA A 359 15.11 -17.89 5.05
C ALA A 359 16.20 -17.51 6.07
N ALA A 360 16.85 -16.35 5.89
CA ALA A 360 17.82 -15.84 6.84
C ALA A 360 17.18 -15.42 8.16
N ILE A 361 16.02 -14.74 8.11
CA ILE A 361 15.23 -14.34 9.28
C ILE A 361 14.77 -15.58 10.05
N GLU A 362 14.13 -16.53 9.38
CA GLU A 362 13.68 -17.79 10.00
C GLU A 362 14.82 -18.51 10.71
N ARG A 363 15.95 -18.71 10.03
CA ARG A 363 17.15 -19.34 10.60
C ARG A 363 17.66 -18.57 11.82
N CYS A 364 17.71 -17.24 11.77
CA CYS A 364 18.18 -16.40 12.87
C CYS A 364 17.29 -16.55 14.12
N LEU A 365 15.97 -16.59 13.92
CA LEU A 365 15.01 -16.62 15.01
C LEU A 365 14.79 -18.01 15.60
N THR A 366 14.93 -19.08 14.79
CA THR A 366 14.59 -20.45 15.24
C THR A 366 15.80 -21.29 15.65
N THR A 367 17.03 -20.89 15.26
CA THR A 367 18.24 -21.65 15.62
C THR A 367 18.65 -21.38 17.07
N ASP A 368 18.91 -22.44 17.82
CA ASP A 368 19.38 -22.41 19.21
C ASP A 368 18.60 -21.40 20.10
N PRO A 369 17.31 -21.63 20.31
CA PRO A 369 16.48 -20.69 21.05
C PRO A 369 16.88 -20.62 22.52
N PRO A 370 16.86 -19.43 23.14
CA PRO A 370 17.23 -19.24 24.53
C PRO A 370 16.39 -20.12 25.47
N TYR A 371 17.03 -20.68 26.49
CA TYR A 371 16.41 -21.53 27.52
C TYR A 371 15.74 -22.82 26.98
N GLY A 372 16.07 -23.24 25.76
CA GLY A 372 15.44 -24.42 25.14
C GLY A 372 13.97 -24.24 24.83
N ALA A 373 13.51 -23.01 24.60
CA ALA A 373 12.13 -22.72 24.20
C ALA A 373 11.79 -23.36 22.84
N THR A 374 10.52 -23.65 22.60
CA THR A 374 10.06 -23.99 21.25
C THR A 374 9.77 -22.71 20.50
N VAL A 375 10.43 -22.52 19.36
CA VAL A 375 10.26 -21.31 18.53
C VAL A 375 9.86 -21.71 17.12
N GLN A 376 8.85 -21.03 16.59
CA GLN A 376 8.37 -21.17 15.22
C GLN A 376 8.31 -19.79 14.58
N PHE A 377 8.61 -19.72 13.29
CA PHE A 377 8.36 -18.56 12.45
C PHE A 377 7.50 -19.02 11.27
N LEU A 378 6.28 -18.47 11.17
CA LEU A 378 5.19 -18.95 10.30
C LEU A 378 4.75 -17.87 9.32
#